data_851a32e30a7f6bd1436f638565b1a697
#
_entry.id   851a32e30a7f6bd1436f638565b1a697
#
_cell.length_a   1.000
_cell.length_b   1.000
_cell.length_c   1.000
_cell.angle_alpha   90.00
_cell.angle_beta   90.00
_cell.angle_gamma   90.00
#
_symmetry.space_group_name_H-M   'P 1'
#
loop_
_entity.id
_entity.type
_entity.pdbx_description
1 polymer ?
#
loop_
_entity_poly.entity_id
_entity_poly.type
_entity_poly.pdbx_seq_one_letter_code
_entity_poly.pdbx_strand_id
1 'polypeptide(L)'
;MSTPGAIFASPSEISDEILDALDAILVLGGGVPAKFNSPPTYVKARCDAAAQIYIKCAQLLARGGGGGRQTPAILTLSAGTAHMPQLLSSDGLPVWESTASAAYIMDQYSKDQIPPSKIFAETTSYDTISNAYFSRTSFADVWKWNRILIVTTEFHMERSKAIFDWIFGVGSNNYELYYLSTPNDGLSQEALEVRRQHEARGKKTVLTKLSKQYTTLPAVLEFLTSNHDFYSASKLVERAATSAASNVFDPRSVALKLSYGGGGGSNISEGDGNTSAAHLGIIVFAALAVGALVIKCCVPSTRSRYSRLYK
;
A
#
# COMPACT_ATOMS: atom_id res chain seq x y z
N MET A 1 -20.63 -20.37 8.88
CA MET A 1 -20.08 -19.10 9.42
C MET A 1 -18.63 -18.98 9.01
N SER A 2 -18.26 -17.91 8.31
CA SER A 2 -16.84 -17.69 7.97
C SER A 2 -16.09 -17.27 9.23
N THR A 3 -14.94 -17.90 9.48
CA THR A 3 -14.10 -17.63 10.66
C THR A 3 -13.19 -16.41 10.39
N PRO A 4 -12.72 -15.70 11.44
CA PRO A 4 -11.67 -14.72 11.32
C PRO A 4 -10.48 -15.27 10.54
N GLY A 5 -9.88 -14.44 9.68
CA GLY A 5 -8.84 -14.84 8.73
C GLY A 5 -9.35 -15.30 7.36
N ALA A 6 -10.67 -15.36 7.13
CA ALA A 6 -11.24 -15.71 5.83
C ALA A 6 -10.88 -14.68 4.75
N ILE A 7 -10.60 -15.18 3.54
CA ILE A 7 -10.39 -14.38 2.33
C ILE A 7 -11.61 -14.58 1.44
N PHE A 8 -12.24 -13.48 1.03
CA PHE A 8 -13.37 -13.44 0.11
C PHE A 8 -12.90 -12.96 -1.26
N ALA A 9 -13.41 -13.58 -2.33
CA ALA A 9 -13.09 -13.19 -3.70
C ALA A 9 -14.04 -12.09 -4.23
N SER A 10 -15.16 -11.87 -3.55
CA SER A 10 -16.13 -10.82 -3.92
C SER A 10 -16.89 -10.30 -2.71
N PRO A 11 -17.44 -9.06 -2.77
CA PRO A 11 -18.30 -8.51 -1.72
C PRO A 11 -19.55 -9.36 -1.41
N SER A 12 -20.03 -10.13 -2.38
CA SER A 12 -21.23 -10.96 -2.23
C SER A 12 -21.00 -12.22 -1.37
N GLU A 13 -19.77 -12.64 -1.19
CA GLU A 13 -19.41 -13.81 -0.37
C GLU A 13 -19.40 -13.49 1.15
N ILE A 14 -19.38 -12.20 1.51
CA ILE A 14 -19.34 -11.79 2.91
C ILE A 14 -20.75 -11.86 3.47
N SER A 15 -20.94 -12.65 4.53
CA SER A 15 -22.23 -12.82 5.17
C SER A 15 -22.72 -11.55 5.87
N ASP A 16 -24.04 -11.42 6.00
CA ASP A 16 -24.66 -10.26 6.65
C ASP A 16 -24.25 -10.14 8.13
N GLU A 17 -23.96 -11.28 8.83
CA GLU A 17 -23.47 -11.27 10.21
C GLU A 17 -22.08 -10.62 10.34
N ILE A 18 -21.19 -10.85 9.37
CA ILE A 18 -19.87 -10.19 9.35
C ILE A 18 -20.06 -8.71 9.06
N LEU A 19 -20.86 -8.38 8.04
CA LEU A 19 -21.07 -7.00 7.60
C LEU A 19 -21.73 -6.14 8.69
N ASP A 20 -22.72 -6.68 9.37
CA ASP A 20 -23.41 -6.00 10.49
C ASP A 20 -22.50 -5.70 11.68
N ALA A 21 -21.39 -6.42 11.78
CA ALA A 21 -20.47 -6.32 12.91
C ALA A 21 -19.16 -5.57 12.62
N LEU A 22 -18.94 -5.10 11.37
CA LEU A 22 -17.71 -4.41 11.01
C LEU A 22 -17.59 -3.04 11.69
N ASP A 23 -16.40 -2.77 12.25
CA ASP A 23 -16.01 -1.45 12.75
C ASP A 23 -15.34 -0.60 11.68
N ALA A 24 -14.51 -1.23 10.82
CA ALA A 24 -13.75 -0.52 9.81
C ALA A 24 -13.47 -1.37 8.56
N ILE A 25 -13.29 -0.68 7.44
CA ILE A 25 -12.86 -1.21 6.15
C ILE A 25 -11.56 -0.50 5.79
N LEU A 26 -10.46 -1.24 5.75
CA LEU A 26 -9.13 -0.73 5.42
C LEU A 26 -8.83 -0.96 3.93
N VAL A 27 -8.59 0.11 3.19
CA VAL A 27 -8.28 0.07 1.76
C VAL A 27 -6.79 0.30 1.55
N LEU A 28 -6.06 -0.74 1.14
CA LEU A 28 -4.63 -0.62 0.91
C LEU A 28 -4.35 0.25 -0.31
N GLY A 29 -3.41 1.18 -0.17
CA GLY A 29 -2.82 1.92 -1.27
C GLY A 29 -1.88 1.06 -2.13
N GLY A 30 -1.24 1.66 -3.08
CA GLY A 30 -0.21 1.01 -3.91
C GLY A 30 -0.07 1.66 -5.28
N GLY A 31 1.03 2.36 -5.47
CA GLY A 31 1.37 3.04 -6.71
C GLY A 31 0.94 4.50 -6.78
N VAL A 32 1.71 5.27 -7.54
CA VAL A 32 1.56 6.72 -7.63
C VAL A 32 0.24 7.09 -8.29
N PRO A 33 -0.59 7.94 -7.68
CA PRO A 33 -1.80 8.45 -8.31
C PRO A 33 -1.48 9.26 -9.58
N ALA A 34 -2.33 9.16 -10.58
CA ALA A 34 -2.19 9.98 -11.81
C ALA A 34 -2.62 11.44 -11.58
N LYS A 35 -3.56 11.66 -10.63
CA LYS A 35 -4.07 12.96 -10.17
C LYS A 35 -4.50 12.82 -8.71
N PHE A 36 -4.83 13.95 -8.07
CA PHE A 36 -5.23 14.00 -6.65
C PHE A 36 -6.42 13.07 -6.30
N ASN A 37 -7.26 12.70 -7.28
CA ASN A 37 -8.45 11.83 -7.14
C ASN A 37 -8.41 10.62 -8.07
N SER A 38 -7.24 10.29 -8.64
CA SER A 38 -7.12 9.20 -9.61
C SER A 38 -6.02 8.21 -9.21
N PRO A 39 -6.29 7.35 -8.23
CA PRO A 39 -5.40 6.24 -7.89
C PRO A 39 -5.30 5.25 -9.06
N PRO A 40 -4.30 4.34 -9.07
CA PRO A 40 -4.18 3.29 -10.08
C PRO A 40 -5.45 2.44 -10.20
N THR A 41 -5.71 1.86 -11.39
CA THR A 41 -6.96 1.13 -11.70
C THR A 41 -7.25 0.02 -10.69
N TYR A 42 -6.25 -0.79 -10.31
CA TYR A 42 -6.43 -1.82 -9.29
C TYR A 42 -6.70 -1.26 -7.89
N VAL A 43 -6.29 -0.02 -7.59
CA VAL A 43 -6.65 0.65 -6.32
C VAL A 43 -8.06 1.21 -6.40
N LYS A 44 -8.52 1.71 -7.57
CA LYS A 44 -9.94 2.08 -7.77
C LYS A 44 -10.85 0.90 -7.50
N ALA A 45 -10.52 -0.29 -8.00
CA ALA A 45 -11.29 -1.51 -7.73
C ALA A 45 -11.37 -1.83 -6.21
N ARG A 46 -10.30 -1.57 -5.44
CA ARG A 46 -10.33 -1.69 -3.97
C ARG A 46 -11.27 -0.66 -3.34
N CYS A 47 -11.22 0.59 -3.81
CA CYS A 47 -12.09 1.66 -3.34
C CYS A 47 -13.57 1.34 -3.62
N ASP A 48 -13.87 0.85 -4.83
CA ASP A 48 -15.23 0.48 -5.22
C ASP A 48 -15.76 -0.69 -4.40
N ALA A 49 -14.94 -1.71 -4.15
CA ALA A 49 -15.29 -2.84 -3.29
C ALA A 49 -15.58 -2.37 -1.85
N ALA A 50 -14.75 -1.50 -1.29
CA ALA A 50 -14.95 -0.93 0.05
C ALA A 50 -16.23 -0.10 0.13
N ALA A 51 -16.53 0.71 -0.89
CA ALA A 51 -17.74 1.49 -0.98
C ALA A 51 -18.99 0.61 -1.03
N GLN A 52 -18.97 -0.46 -1.84
CA GLN A 52 -20.07 -1.43 -1.92
C GLN A 52 -20.32 -2.10 -0.57
N ILE A 53 -19.28 -2.50 0.14
CA ILE A 53 -19.38 -3.08 1.50
C ILE A 53 -19.99 -2.05 2.45
N TYR A 54 -19.49 -0.82 2.47
CA TYR A 54 -20.05 0.24 3.32
C TYR A 54 -21.53 0.45 3.08
N ILE A 55 -21.96 0.58 1.81
CA ILE A 55 -23.35 0.77 1.45
C ILE A 55 -24.20 -0.42 1.92
N LYS A 56 -23.71 -1.65 1.75
CA LYS A 56 -24.42 -2.85 2.22
C LYS A 56 -24.55 -2.85 3.76
N CYS A 57 -23.50 -2.48 4.50
CA CYS A 57 -23.57 -2.31 5.97
C CYS A 57 -24.62 -1.26 6.37
N ALA A 58 -24.65 -0.11 5.70
CA ALA A 58 -25.64 0.94 5.96
C ALA A 58 -27.08 0.47 5.71
N GLN A 59 -27.30 -0.31 4.65
CA GLN A 59 -28.60 -0.90 4.33
C GLN A 59 -29.05 -1.93 5.38
N LEU A 60 -28.12 -2.76 5.88
CA LEU A 60 -28.41 -3.73 6.94
C LEU A 60 -28.82 -3.04 8.24
N LEU A 61 -28.05 -2.01 8.64
CA LEU A 61 -28.37 -1.19 9.82
C LEU A 61 -29.76 -0.52 9.71
N ALA A 62 -30.11 0.01 8.53
CA ALA A 62 -31.42 0.63 8.29
C ALA A 62 -32.57 -0.38 8.44
N ARG A 63 -32.38 -1.65 8.07
CA ARG A 63 -33.37 -2.72 8.18
C ARG A 63 -33.50 -3.27 9.62
N GLY A 64 -32.39 -3.35 10.35
CA GLY A 64 -32.33 -3.95 11.69
C GLY A 64 -32.75 -3.03 12.85
N GLY A 65 -33.26 -1.83 12.59
CA GLY A 65 -33.72 -0.89 13.66
C GLY A 65 -32.58 -0.27 14.48
N GLY A 66 -31.36 -0.36 14.02
CA GLY A 66 -30.24 0.49 14.47
C GLY A 66 -29.78 0.35 15.92
N GLY A 67 -29.99 -0.73 16.63
CA GLY A 67 -29.69 -0.97 18.06
C GLY A 67 -28.39 -0.39 18.67
N GLY A 68 -28.08 0.89 18.39
CA GLY A 68 -26.90 1.60 18.86
C GLY A 68 -25.62 1.35 18.05
N ARG A 69 -25.68 0.52 17.01
CA ARG A 69 -24.54 0.26 16.12
C ARG A 69 -24.37 1.41 15.12
N GLN A 70 -23.14 1.56 14.62
CA GLN A 70 -22.80 2.54 13.59
C GLN A 70 -22.32 1.84 12.33
N THR A 71 -22.42 2.52 11.18
CA THR A 71 -21.75 2.09 9.96
C THR A 71 -20.24 2.05 10.17
N PRO A 72 -19.51 1.11 9.53
CA PRO A 72 -18.06 1.04 9.64
C PRO A 72 -17.41 2.34 9.15
N ALA A 73 -16.19 2.60 9.59
CA ALA A 73 -15.33 3.60 8.97
C ALA A 73 -14.68 3.03 7.69
N ILE A 74 -14.40 3.87 6.70
CA ILE A 74 -13.48 3.54 5.60
C ILE A 74 -12.17 4.23 5.90
N LEU A 75 -11.06 3.48 6.01
CA LEU A 75 -9.72 4.00 6.19
C LEU A 75 -8.88 3.67 4.96
N THR A 76 -8.56 4.67 4.16
CA THR A 76 -7.63 4.55 3.04
C THR A 76 -6.19 4.66 3.55
N LEU A 77 -5.28 3.81 3.06
CA LEU A 77 -3.93 3.67 3.58
C LEU A 77 -2.88 4.12 2.58
N SER A 78 -1.71 4.46 3.10
CA SER A 78 -0.47 4.79 2.43
C SER A 78 -0.27 6.29 2.14
N ALA A 79 0.83 6.82 2.66
CA ALA A 79 1.38 8.11 2.23
C ALA A 79 1.95 8.02 0.82
N GLY A 80 2.56 6.89 0.48
CA GLY A 80 3.18 6.65 -0.82
C GLY A 80 3.86 5.28 -0.88
N THR A 81 4.32 4.92 -2.07
CA THR A 81 5.12 3.71 -2.28
C THR A 81 6.60 4.04 -2.10
N ALA A 82 7.28 3.29 -1.24
CA ALA A 82 8.64 3.54 -0.77
C ALA A 82 9.67 3.84 -1.86
N HIS A 83 9.57 3.20 -3.01
CA HIS A 83 10.54 3.30 -4.11
C HIS A 83 10.04 4.12 -5.30
N MET A 84 8.91 4.83 -5.13
CA MET A 84 8.28 5.61 -6.18
C MET A 84 8.34 7.10 -5.86
N PRO A 85 8.38 7.98 -6.87
CA PRO A 85 8.27 9.42 -6.63
C PRO A 85 6.90 9.77 -6.07
N GLN A 86 6.85 10.81 -5.25
CA GLN A 86 5.61 11.35 -4.74
C GLN A 86 4.96 12.24 -5.79
N LEU A 87 3.66 12.08 -6.05
CA LEU A 87 2.89 13.06 -6.81
C LEU A 87 2.80 14.35 -5.99
N LEU A 88 3.04 15.48 -6.64
CA LEU A 88 2.89 16.80 -6.03
C LEU A 88 1.67 17.53 -6.61
N SER A 89 1.00 18.34 -5.79
CA SER A 89 -0.01 19.30 -6.22
C SER A 89 0.63 20.45 -6.99
N SER A 90 -0.19 21.35 -7.57
CA SER A 90 0.29 22.59 -8.20
C SER A 90 1.13 23.47 -7.26
N ASP A 91 0.86 23.40 -5.97
CA ASP A 91 1.54 24.18 -4.92
C ASP A 91 2.76 23.43 -4.32
N GLY A 92 3.14 22.30 -4.93
CA GLY A 92 4.29 21.51 -4.48
C GLY A 92 4.04 20.63 -3.24
N LEU A 93 2.79 20.49 -2.80
CA LEU A 93 2.45 19.65 -1.66
C LEU A 93 2.27 18.19 -2.07
N PRO A 94 2.67 17.21 -1.23
CA PRO A 94 2.48 15.81 -1.51
C PRO A 94 1.00 15.44 -1.68
N VAL A 95 0.69 14.69 -2.74
CA VAL A 95 -0.59 13.99 -2.89
C VAL A 95 -0.37 12.55 -2.43
N TRP A 96 -0.87 12.22 -1.24
CA TRP A 96 -0.74 10.87 -0.70
C TRP A 96 -1.65 9.87 -1.43
N GLU A 97 -1.22 8.62 -1.50
CA GLU A 97 -2.01 7.53 -2.10
C GLU A 97 -3.36 7.37 -1.38
N SER A 98 -3.35 7.49 -0.05
CA SER A 98 -4.56 7.45 0.78
C SER A 98 -5.52 8.59 0.49
N THR A 99 -5.04 9.84 0.39
CA THR A 99 -5.92 10.98 0.08
C THR A 99 -6.46 10.90 -1.33
N ALA A 100 -5.68 10.39 -2.30
CA ALA A 100 -6.18 10.18 -3.66
C ALA A 100 -7.27 9.09 -3.72
N SER A 101 -7.13 8.04 -2.92
CA SER A 101 -8.14 6.99 -2.78
C SER A 101 -9.41 7.51 -2.10
N ALA A 102 -9.27 8.31 -1.03
CA ALA A 102 -10.39 8.95 -0.35
C ALA A 102 -11.14 9.92 -1.27
N ALA A 103 -10.40 10.76 -2.01
CA ALA A 103 -10.97 11.68 -2.99
C ALA A 103 -11.72 10.94 -4.10
N TYR A 104 -11.16 9.83 -4.60
CA TYR A 104 -11.85 8.97 -5.56
C TYR A 104 -13.19 8.46 -5.02
N ILE A 105 -13.24 7.94 -3.80
CA ILE A 105 -14.48 7.48 -3.18
C ILE A 105 -15.50 8.63 -3.07
N MET A 106 -15.08 9.79 -2.60
CA MET A 106 -15.95 10.97 -2.45
C MET A 106 -16.47 11.51 -3.78
N ASP A 107 -15.72 11.33 -4.88
CA ASP A 107 -16.14 11.76 -6.22
C ASP A 107 -17.10 10.76 -6.87
N GLN A 108 -16.92 9.44 -6.61
CA GLN A 108 -17.73 8.40 -7.24
C GLN A 108 -19.05 8.13 -6.51
N TYR A 109 -19.11 8.38 -5.21
CA TYR A 109 -20.27 8.04 -4.37
C TYR A 109 -20.84 9.30 -3.73
N SER A 110 -22.17 9.43 -3.76
CA SER A 110 -22.82 10.60 -3.15
C SER A 110 -22.64 10.64 -1.62
N LYS A 111 -22.74 11.84 -1.05
CA LYS A 111 -22.65 12.05 0.40
C LYS A 111 -23.75 11.33 1.18
N ASP A 112 -24.87 11.05 0.53
CA ASP A 112 -25.99 10.29 1.12
C ASP A 112 -25.69 8.79 1.15
N GLN A 113 -24.86 8.30 0.21
CA GLN A 113 -24.41 6.90 0.19
C GLN A 113 -23.25 6.67 1.17
N ILE A 114 -22.24 7.55 1.14
CA ILE A 114 -21.07 7.47 2.01
C ILE A 114 -20.74 8.88 2.53
N PRO A 115 -21.12 9.20 3.77
CA PRO A 115 -20.81 10.49 4.37
C PRO A 115 -19.28 10.71 4.44
N PRO A 116 -18.74 11.88 4.05
CA PRO A 116 -17.31 12.18 4.15
C PRO A 116 -16.74 12.01 5.57
N SER A 117 -17.56 12.18 6.60
CA SER A 117 -17.20 11.96 8.00
C SER A 117 -16.89 10.49 8.35
N LYS A 118 -17.17 9.56 7.44
CA LYS A 118 -16.88 8.12 7.59
C LYS A 118 -15.64 7.69 6.80
N ILE A 119 -15.00 8.61 6.07
CA ILE A 119 -13.82 8.34 5.27
C ILE A 119 -12.61 8.99 5.94
N PHE A 120 -11.60 8.19 6.27
CA PHE A 120 -10.35 8.61 6.89
C PHE A 120 -9.18 8.26 5.97
N ALA A 121 -8.07 8.97 6.09
CA ALA A 121 -6.84 8.71 5.36
C ALA A 121 -5.65 8.58 6.31
N GLU A 122 -4.92 7.49 6.22
CA GLU A 122 -3.65 7.30 6.91
C GLU A 122 -2.52 7.77 5.99
N THR A 123 -1.71 8.74 6.42
CA THR A 123 -0.75 9.47 5.60
C THR A 123 0.70 9.33 6.08
N THR A 124 1.00 8.30 6.86
CA THR A 124 2.34 8.08 7.43
C THR A 124 3.07 6.91 6.77
N SER A 125 2.34 5.87 6.38
CA SER A 125 2.92 4.61 5.93
C SER A 125 3.43 4.66 4.48
N TYR A 126 4.53 3.94 4.20
CA TYR A 126 5.15 3.85 2.86
C TYR A 126 5.28 2.42 2.33
N ASP A 127 4.83 1.43 3.09
CA ASP A 127 4.80 0.01 2.72
C ASP A 127 3.72 -0.75 3.49
N THR A 128 3.56 -2.04 3.18
CA THR A 128 2.48 -2.85 3.78
C THR A 128 2.67 -3.11 5.28
N ILE A 129 3.92 -3.19 5.77
CA ILE A 129 4.17 -3.40 7.21
C ILE A 129 3.76 -2.15 7.98
N SER A 130 4.17 -0.99 7.51
CA SER A 130 3.78 0.28 8.10
C SER A 130 2.29 0.60 7.90
N ASN A 131 1.67 0.18 6.79
CA ASN A 131 0.22 0.27 6.62
C ASN A 131 -0.51 -0.46 7.76
N ALA A 132 -0.13 -1.70 8.06
CA ALA A 132 -0.70 -2.46 9.17
C ALA A 132 -0.37 -1.83 10.54
N TYR A 133 0.88 -1.37 10.72
CA TYR A 133 1.32 -0.78 11.98
C TYR A 133 0.56 0.51 12.29
N PHE A 134 0.54 1.49 11.38
CA PHE A 134 -0.10 2.78 11.63
C PHE A 134 -1.63 2.70 11.59
N SER A 135 -2.23 1.82 10.77
CA SER A 135 -3.68 1.60 10.84
C SER A 135 -4.10 1.04 12.20
N ARG A 136 -3.28 0.16 12.80
CA ARG A 136 -3.53 -0.34 14.15
C ARG A 136 -3.30 0.75 15.21
N THR A 137 -2.09 1.31 15.28
CA THR A 137 -1.68 2.16 16.41
C THR A 137 -2.31 3.55 16.42
N SER A 138 -2.59 4.10 15.23
CA SER A 138 -3.18 5.45 15.10
C SER A 138 -4.70 5.44 14.99
N PHE A 139 -5.31 4.30 14.63
CA PHE A 139 -6.76 4.21 14.41
C PHE A 139 -7.39 3.08 15.21
N ALA A 140 -7.10 1.81 14.92
CA ALA A 140 -7.83 0.69 15.50
C ALA A 140 -7.72 0.61 17.03
N ASP A 141 -6.51 0.73 17.59
CA ASP A 141 -6.31 0.76 19.06
C ASP A 141 -6.98 1.96 19.73
N VAL A 142 -7.00 3.12 19.05
CA VAL A 142 -7.56 4.39 19.56
C VAL A 142 -9.09 4.37 19.51
N TRP A 143 -9.65 3.98 18.38
CA TRP A 143 -11.10 3.96 18.15
C TRP A 143 -11.77 2.66 18.63
N LYS A 144 -10.99 1.70 19.14
CA LYS A 144 -11.45 0.38 19.60
C LYS A 144 -12.13 -0.43 18.50
N TRP A 145 -11.62 -0.32 17.26
CA TRP A 145 -12.06 -1.18 16.18
C TRP A 145 -11.51 -2.58 16.39
N ASN A 146 -12.38 -3.56 16.45
CA ASN A 146 -12.00 -4.96 16.68
C ASN A 146 -12.28 -5.83 15.43
N ARG A 147 -13.36 -5.53 14.67
CA ARG A 147 -13.74 -6.26 13.48
C ARG A 147 -13.44 -5.44 12.23
N ILE A 148 -12.45 -5.89 11.50
CA ILE A 148 -11.82 -5.11 10.44
C ILE A 148 -11.78 -5.91 9.14
N LEU A 149 -12.27 -5.32 8.05
CA LEU A 149 -12.12 -5.86 6.70
C LEU A 149 -10.98 -5.18 5.99
N ILE A 150 -9.99 -5.95 5.54
CA ILE A 150 -8.84 -5.48 4.77
C ILE A 150 -9.10 -5.75 3.28
N VAL A 151 -9.06 -4.70 2.45
CA VAL A 151 -9.31 -4.76 1.01
C VAL A 151 -8.03 -4.53 0.24
N THR A 152 -7.62 -5.51 -0.57
CA THR A 152 -6.47 -5.39 -1.46
C THR A 152 -6.65 -6.26 -2.70
N THR A 153 -5.74 -6.12 -3.66
CA THR A 153 -5.78 -6.85 -4.95
C THR A 153 -5.26 -8.29 -4.79
N GLU A 154 -5.74 -9.21 -5.61
CA GLU A 154 -5.44 -10.64 -5.56
C GLU A 154 -3.94 -10.92 -5.45
N PHE A 155 -3.12 -10.33 -6.33
CA PHE A 155 -1.67 -10.57 -6.32
C PHE A 155 -1.01 -10.19 -4.99
N HIS A 156 -1.58 -9.25 -4.25
CA HIS A 156 -1.04 -8.70 -3.01
C HIS A 156 -1.66 -9.32 -1.74
N MET A 157 -2.75 -10.06 -1.87
CA MET A 157 -3.57 -10.54 -0.76
C MET A 157 -2.78 -11.39 0.24
N GLU A 158 -2.08 -12.39 -0.24
CA GLU A 158 -1.41 -13.36 0.62
C GLU A 158 -0.31 -12.75 1.51
N ARG A 159 0.47 -11.80 0.97
CA ARG A 159 1.48 -11.09 1.76
C ARG A 159 0.83 -10.08 2.71
N SER A 160 -0.17 -9.37 2.25
CA SER A 160 -0.91 -8.44 3.09
C SER A 160 -1.53 -9.15 4.28
N LYS A 161 -2.20 -10.28 4.05
CA LYS A 161 -2.75 -11.09 5.13
C LYS A 161 -1.70 -11.50 6.15
N ALA A 162 -0.57 -12.04 5.70
CA ALA A 162 0.51 -12.44 6.60
C ALA A 162 1.04 -11.27 7.45
N ILE A 163 1.10 -10.06 6.89
CA ILE A 163 1.55 -8.85 7.59
C ILE A 163 0.50 -8.37 8.58
N PHE A 164 -0.76 -8.27 8.17
CA PHE A 164 -1.84 -7.80 9.03
C PHE A 164 -2.10 -8.78 10.18
N ASP A 165 -2.13 -10.09 9.91
CA ASP A 165 -2.24 -11.13 10.95
C ASP A 165 -1.09 -11.01 11.97
N TRP A 166 0.15 -10.78 11.50
CA TRP A 166 1.29 -10.55 12.38
C TRP A 166 1.11 -9.29 13.22
N ILE A 167 0.93 -8.13 12.58
CA ILE A 167 0.91 -6.84 13.28
C ILE A 167 -0.29 -6.73 14.24
N PHE A 168 -1.47 -7.17 13.83
CA PHE A 168 -2.67 -7.15 14.67
C PHE A 168 -2.67 -8.27 15.71
N GLY A 169 -1.93 -9.35 15.50
CA GLY A 169 -1.73 -10.42 16.47
C GLY A 169 -0.70 -10.11 17.56
N VAL A 170 0.06 -9.00 17.46
CA VAL A 170 1.02 -8.59 18.49
C VAL A 170 0.28 -8.14 19.75
N GLY A 171 0.60 -8.77 20.89
CA GLY A 171 -0.07 -8.48 22.17
C GLY A 171 -1.39 -9.26 22.35
N SER A 172 -2.18 -8.88 23.34
CA SER A 172 -3.38 -9.61 23.76
C SER A 172 -4.69 -9.07 23.19
N ASN A 173 -4.65 -8.27 22.13
CA ASN A 173 -5.87 -7.68 21.55
C ASN A 173 -6.61 -8.71 20.69
N ASN A 174 -7.92 -8.80 20.86
CA ASN A 174 -8.78 -9.71 20.11
C ASN A 174 -9.30 -8.99 18.85
N TYR A 175 -8.49 -8.97 17.80
CA TYR A 175 -8.93 -8.51 16.49
C TYR A 175 -9.51 -9.67 15.68
N GLU A 176 -10.63 -9.42 15.03
CA GLU A 176 -11.23 -10.28 14.03
C GLU A 176 -10.97 -9.63 12.65
N LEU A 177 -9.98 -10.17 11.93
CA LEU A 177 -9.60 -9.67 10.62
C LEU A 177 -10.26 -10.50 9.53
N TYR A 178 -10.82 -9.82 8.56
CA TYR A 178 -11.39 -10.38 7.32
C TYR A 178 -10.69 -9.75 6.12
N TYR A 179 -10.68 -10.45 5.00
CA TYR A 179 -9.91 -10.04 3.83
C TYR A 179 -10.78 -10.10 2.59
N LEU A 180 -10.78 -9.02 1.78
CA LEU A 180 -11.49 -8.98 0.51
C LEU A 180 -10.49 -8.77 -0.63
N SER A 181 -10.43 -9.73 -1.53
CA SER A 181 -9.60 -9.72 -2.72
C SER A 181 -10.32 -9.03 -3.86
N THR A 182 -9.65 -8.09 -4.53
CA THR A 182 -10.15 -7.47 -5.77
C THR A 182 -9.35 -7.93 -6.98
N PRO A 183 -9.91 -7.81 -8.20
CA PRO A 183 -9.22 -8.18 -9.45
C PRO A 183 -7.90 -7.41 -9.66
N ASN A 184 -7.04 -7.94 -10.53
CA ASN A 184 -5.74 -7.35 -10.91
C ASN A 184 -5.87 -6.37 -12.09
N ASP A 185 -6.92 -5.57 -12.12
CA ASP A 185 -7.27 -4.69 -13.23
C ASP A 185 -6.17 -3.67 -13.53
N GLY A 186 -5.89 -3.48 -14.83
CA GLY A 186 -4.89 -2.52 -15.29
C GLY A 186 -3.43 -2.98 -15.16
N LEU A 187 -3.16 -4.25 -14.81
CA LEU A 187 -1.84 -4.84 -14.80
C LEU A 187 -1.63 -5.74 -16.02
N SER A 188 -0.49 -5.62 -16.70
CA SER A 188 -0.09 -6.61 -17.72
C SER A 188 0.30 -7.95 -17.05
N GLN A 189 0.27 -9.02 -17.85
CA GLN A 189 0.65 -10.35 -17.33
C GLN A 189 2.11 -10.38 -16.86
N GLU A 190 3.01 -9.68 -17.55
CA GLU A 190 4.42 -9.58 -17.17
C GLU A 190 4.58 -8.82 -15.85
N ALA A 191 3.88 -7.69 -15.69
CA ALA A 191 3.89 -6.93 -14.45
C ALA A 191 3.32 -7.75 -13.29
N LEU A 192 2.27 -8.51 -13.53
CA LEU A 192 1.62 -9.37 -12.55
C LEU A 192 2.56 -10.50 -12.09
N GLU A 193 3.26 -11.15 -13.02
CA GLU A 193 4.22 -12.21 -12.67
C GLU A 193 5.37 -11.69 -11.82
N VAL A 194 5.96 -10.54 -12.19
CA VAL A 194 7.01 -9.88 -11.39
C VAL A 194 6.51 -9.56 -9.98
N ARG A 195 5.30 -9.06 -9.86
CA ARG A 195 4.68 -8.75 -8.56
C ARG A 195 4.43 -10.01 -7.75
N ARG A 196 3.84 -11.07 -8.31
CA ARG A 196 3.58 -12.33 -7.61
C ARG A 196 4.85 -12.94 -7.02
N GLN A 197 5.95 -12.91 -7.77
CA GLN A 197 7.25 -13.39 -7.26
C GLN A 197 7.77 -12.54 -6.10
N HIS A 198 7.61 -11.21 -6.19
CA HIS A 198 7.98 -10.30 -5.10
C HIS A 198 7.12 -10.55 -3.86
N GLU A 199 5.80 -10.67 -4.03
CA GLU A 199 4.84 -10.94 -2.96
C GLU A 199 5.12 -12.28 -2.26
N ALA A 200 5.38 -13.34 -3.01
CA ALA A 200 5.71 -14.66 -2.45
C ALA A 200 6.97 -14.63 -1.59
N ARG A 201 8.02 -13.95 -2.06
CA ARG A 201 9.27 -13.76 -1.27
C ARG A 201 9.02 -12.95 -0.01
N GLY A 202 8.28 -11.85 -0.12
CA GLY A 202 7.91 -11.00 1.01
C GLY A 202 7.08 -11.76 2.05
N LYS A 203 6.04 -12.51 1.64
CA LYS A 203 5.25 -13.37 2.51
C LYS A 203 6.13 -14.36 3.28
N LYS A 204 7.03 -15.06 2.57
CA LYS A 204 7.97 -16.00 3.20
C LYS A 204 8.81 -15.32 4.27
N THR A 205 9.39 -14.15 3.98
CA THR A 205 10.19 -13.37 4.93
C THR A 205 9.40 -12.99 6.18
N VAL A 206 8.16 -12.53 6.01
CA VAL A 206 7.26 -12.21 7.14
C VAL A 206 7.04 -13.43 8.03
N LEU A 207 6.61 -14.55 7.46
CA LEU A 207 6.25 -15.75 8.23
C LEU A 207 7.44 -16.45 8.88
N THR A 208 8.62 -16.43 8.23
CA THR A 208 9.78 -17.20 8.72
C THR A 208 10.72 -16.39 9.60
N LYS A 209 10.73 -15.06 9.45
CA LYS A 209 11.70 -14.19 10.12
C LYS A 209 11.02 -13.05 10.90
N LEU A 210 10.34 -12.11 10.21
CA LEU A 210 9.93 -10.87 10.84
C LEU A 210 8.92 -11.07 11.98
N SER A 211 7.88 -11.85 11.78
CA SER A 211 6.86 -12.11 12.80
C SER A 211 7.39 -12.83 14.04
N LYS A 212 8.49 -13.56 13.90
CA LYS A 212 9.15 -14.25 15.02
C LYS A 212 10.14 -13.35 15.77
N GLN A 213 10.75 -12.42 15.06
CA GLN A 213 11.76 -11.51 15.61
C GLN A 213 11.13 -10.29 16.28
N TYR A 214 10.08 -9.74 15.71
CA TYR A 214 9.43 -8.50 16.18
C TYR A 214 8.04 -8.83 16.75
N THR A 215 8.00 -9.20 18.01
CA THR A 215 6.81 -9.72 18.72
C THR A 215 6.09 -8.68 19.57
N THR A 216 6.57 -7.43 19.59
CA THR A 216 5.95 -6.31 20.31
C THR A 216 5.83 -5.10 19.42
N LEU A 217 4.82 -4.22 19.63
CA LEU A 217 4.66 -3.00 18.84
C LEU A 217 5.89 -2.07 18.90
N PRO A 218 6.53 -1.86 20.07
CA PRO A 218 7.81 -1.11 20.11
C PRO A 218 8.90 -1.73 19.26
N ALA A 219 9.06 -3.06 19.23
CA ALA A 219 10.04 -3.73 18.40
C ALA A 219 9.73 -3.60 16.90
N VAL A 220 8.44 -3.61 16.52
CA VAL A 220 8.03 -3.33 15.13
C VAL A 220 8.36 -1.87 14.77
N LEU A 221 8.11 -0.91 15.65
CA LEU A 221 8.46 0.49 15.41
C LEU A 221 9.98 0.67 15.27
N GLU A 222 10.77 0.02 16.12
CA GLU A 222 12.23 0.02 16.01
C GLU A 222 12.69 -0.55 14.66
N PHE A 223 12.10 -1.65 14.20
CA PHE A 223 12.35 -2.19 12.86
C PHE A 223 12.05 -1.17 11.77
N LEU A 224 10.90 -0.51 11.81
CA LEU A 224 10.49 0.49 10.82
C LEU A 224 11.45 1.69 10.79
N THR A 225 11.93 2.14 11.96
CA THR A 225 12.77 3.34 12.09
C THR A 225 14.26 3.09 11.90
N SER A 226 14.73 1.88 12.20
CA SER A 226 16.17 1.57 12.20
C SER A 226 16.61 0.68 11.05
N ASN A 227 15.86 -0.39 10.76
CA ASN A 227 16.23 -1.39 9.77
C ASN A 227 15.55 -1.18 8.42
N HIS A 228 14.35 -0.63 8.44
CA HIS A 228 13.57 -0.34 7.24
C HIS A 228 13.83 1.06 6.71
N ASP A 229 14.50 1.88 7.48
CA ASP A 229 15.15 3.16 7.16
C ASP A 229 14.26 4.23 6.48
N PHE A 230 12.93 4.05 6.44
CA PHE A 230 12.01 5.02 5.83
C PHE A 230 11.57 6.14 6.78
N TYR A 231 11.66 5.91 8.10
CA TYR A 231 11.09 6.80 9.11
C TYR A 231 12.14 7.57 9.90
N SER A 232 13.42 7.43 9.57
CA SER A 232 14.46 8.29 10.14
C SER A 232 14.41 9.68 9.51
N ALA A 233 14.61 10.73 10.30
CA ALA A 233 14.60 12.10 9.79
C ALA A 233 15.65 12.31 8.69
N SER A 234 16.83 11.68 8.81
CA SER A 234 17.88 11.75 7.80
C SER A 234 17.43 11.23 6.44
N LYS A 235 16.70 10.10 6.41
CA LYS A 235 16.18 9.51 5.18
C LYS A 235 15.01 10.30 4.58
N LEU A 236 14.14 10.83 5.40
CA LEU A 236 13.07 11.71 4.93
C LEU A 236 13.63 13.00 4.32
N VAL A 237 14.65 13.60 4.95
CA VAL A 237 15.33 14.79 4.42
C VAL A 237 16.09 14.47 3.13
N GLU A 238 16.86 13.37 3.08
CA GLU A 238 17.55 12.91 1.87
C GLU A 238 16.57 12.71 0.72
N ARG A 239 15.44 12.08 0.99
CA ARG A 239 14.40 11.82 0.00
C ARG A 239 13.75 13.11 -0.50
N ALA A 240 13.46 14.07 0.37
CA ALA A 240 12.94 15.38 -0.03
C ALA A 240 13.94 16.16 -0.90
N ALA A 241 15.22 16.07 -0.58
CA ALA A 241 16.29 16.74 -1.35
C ALA A 241 16.56 16.06 -2.70
N THR A 242 16.43 14.73 -2.80
CA THR A 242 16.75 13.96 -4.02
C THR A 242 15.57 13.85 -4.98
N SER A 243 14.34 14.07 -4.55
CA SER A 243 13.16 14.04 -5.45
C SER A 243 13.25 15.06 -6.59
N ALA A 244 14.05 16.10 -6.44
CA ALA A 244 14.30 17.13 -7.45
C ALA A 244 15.50 16.84 -8.38
N ALA A 245 16.40 15.91 -8.07
CA ALA A 245 17.72 15.87 -8.69
C ALA A 245 18.24 14.52 -9.19
N SER A 246 17.63 13.38 -8.89
CA SER A 246 18.29 12.11 -9.21
C SER A 246 17.44 11.11 -10.01
N ASN A 247 17.71 11.08 -11.32
CA ASN A 247 17.58 9.89 -12.15
C ASN A 247 18.73 8.91 -11.82
N VAL A 248 18.80 8.39 -10.60
CA VAL A 248 19.73 7.29 -10.31
C VAL A 248 19.13 6.01 -10.90
N PHE A 249 19.74 5.55 -11.98
CA PHE A 249 19.38 4.34 -12.67
C PHE A 249 19.84 3.12 -11.87
N ASP A 250 18.91 2.52 -11.10
CA ASP A 250 19.07 1.18 -10.54
C ASP A 250 18.24 0.20 -11.37
N PRO A 251 18.87 -0.75 -12.10
CA PRO A 251 18.16 -1.72 -12.93
C PRO A 251 17.13 -2.56 -12.16
N ARG A 252 17.37 -2.84 -10.87
CA ARG A 252 16.44 -3.58 -10.01
C ARG A 252 15.19 -2.77 -9.69
N SER A 253 15.35 -1.47 -9.56
CA SER A 253 14.22 -0.55 -9.33
C SER A 253 13.40 -0.33 -10.58
N VAL A 254 13.95 -0.48 -11.78
CA VAL A 254 13.24 -0.29 -13.05
C VAL A 254 12.16 -1.35 -13.26
N ALA A 255 12.49 -2.63 -13.12
CA ALA A 255 11.51 -3.70 -13.26
C ALA A 255 10.39 -3.58 -12.22
N LEU A 256 10.75 -3.25 -10.99
CA LEU A 256 9.78 -3.01 -9.92
C LEU A 256 8.93 -1.76 -10.20
N LYS A 257 9.54 -0.65 -10.61
CA LYS A 257 8.83 0.59 -10.99
C LYS A 257 7.86 0.37 -12.14
N LEU A 258 8.28 -0.32 -13.19
CA LEU A 258 7.41 -0.68 -14.33
C LEU A 258 6.21 -1.52 -13.88
N SER A 259 6.40 -2.43 -12.93
CA SER A 259 5.32 -3.24 -12.36
C SER A 259 4.28 -2.42 -11.56
N TYR A 260 4.63 -1.22 -11.08
CA TYR A 260 3.72 -0.31 -10.37
C TYR A 260 2.99 0.69 -11.30
N GLY A 261 3.06 0.51 -12.62
CA GLY A 261 2.37 1.39 -13.57
C GLY A 261 3.06 2.74 -13.78
N GLY A 262 4.34 2.86 -13.43
CA GLY A 262 5.14 4.08 -13.59
C GLY A 262 5.57 4.36 -15.04
N GLY A 263 4.73 4.08 -16.01
CA GLY A 263 4.86 4.45 -17.41
C GLY A 263 3.81 5.49 -17.79
N GLY A 264 3.83 6.66 -17.15
CA GLY A 264 2.86 7.70 -17.42
C GLY A 264 3.49 9.01 -17.83
N GLY A 265 3.27 9.39 -19.06
CA GLY A 265 3.29 10.76 -19.53
C GLY A 265 4.64 11.34 -19.97
N SER A 266 5.24 10.77 -21.02
CA SER A 266 5.84 11.61 -22.04
C SER A 266 4.80 11.80 -23.14
N ASN A 267 4.32 13.02 -23.34
CA ASN A 267 3.66 13.43 -24.57
C ASN A 267 4.61 13.13 -25.72
N ILE A 268 4.45 11.96 -26.34
CA ILE A 268 4.98 11.72 -27.68
C ILE A 268 3.85 12.18 -28.58
N SER A 269 4.04 13.37 -29.19
CA SER A 269 3.32 13.79 -30.36
C SER A 269 3.33 12.64 -31.37
N GLU A 270 2.18 12.30 -31.89
CA GLU A 270 2.04 11.43 -33.06
C GLU A 270 2.92 12.01 -34.19
N GLY A 271 4.01 11.31 -34.46
CA GLY A 271 4.83 11.47 -35.64
C GLY A 271 4.98 10.09 -36.27
N ASP A 272 4.43 9.93 -37.45
CA ASP A 272 4.45 8.73 -38.29
C ASP A 272 5.83 8.06 -38.34
N GLY A 273 5.86 6.71 -38.25
CA GLY A 273 7.06 5.98 -38.67
C GLY A 273 7.29 4.64 -37.96
N ASN A 274 6.61 3.65 -38.44
CA ASN A 274 6.99 2.23 -38.54
C ASN A 274 8.41 1.88 -38.04
N THR A 275 8.54 1.38 -36.80
CA THR A 275 9.71 0.61 -36.39
C THR A 275 9.28 -0.61 -35.58
N SER A 276 9.68 -1.73 -36.13
CA SER A 276 9.42 -3.12 -35.77
C SER A 276 9.69 -3.45 -34.28
N ALA A 277 8.78 -4.19 -33.71
CA ALA A 277 8.77 -4.76 -32.34
C ALA A 277 9.95 -5.73 -32.02
N ALA A 278 10.96 -5.81 -32.87
CA ALA A 278 12.06 -6.76 -32.72
C ALA A 278 13.24 -6.26 -31.85
N HIS A 279 13.30 -4.98 -31.46
CA HIS A 279 14.44 -4.43 -30.72
C HIS A 279 14.28 -4.36 -29.21
N LEU A 280 13.09 -4.53 -28.66
CA LEU A 280 12.89 -4.54 -27.20
C LEU A 280 13.25 -5.87 -26.50
N GLY A 281 13.25 -6.97 -27.26
CA GLY A 281 13.60 -8.30 -26.73
C GLY A 281 15.08 -8.51 -26.41
N ILE A 282 15.98 -7.72 -27.02
CA ILE A 282 17.43 -7.93 -26.91
C ILE A 282 18.03 -7.20 -25.68
N ILE A 283 17.41 -6.12 -25.22
CA ILE A 283 17.94 -5.34 -24.09
C ILE A 283 17.71 -6.05 -22.74
N VAL A 284 16.67 -6.86 -22.63
CA VAL A 284 16.35 -7.58 -21.36
C VAL A 284 17.30 -8.79 -21.14
N PHE A 285 17.83 -9.40 -22.20
CA PHE A 285 18.75 -10.55 -22.08
C PHE A 285 20.21 -10.15 -21.82
N ALA A 286 20.65 -8.96 -22.22
CA ALA A 286 22.02 -8.50 -22.00
C ALA A 286 22.30 -8.06 -20.54
N ALA A 287 21.29 -7.71 -19.76
CA ALA A 287 21.43 -7.28 -18.37
C ALA A 287 21.65 -8.43 -17.38
N LEU A 288 21.40 -9.68 -17.76
CA LEU A 288 21.56 -10.86 -16.91
C LEU A 288 22.96 -11.49 -16.94
N ALA A 289 23.79 -11.14 -17.92
CA ALA A 289 25.10 -11.77 -18.13
C ALA A 289 26.30 -10.98 -17.56
N VAL A 290 26.14 -9.72 -17.15
CA VAL A 290 27.25 -8.87 -16.68
C VAL A 290 27.34 -8.74 -15.17
N GLY A 291 26.40 -9.31 -14.41
CA GLY A 291 26.32 -9.20 -12.95
C GLY A 291 27.29 -10.05 -12.13
N ALA A 292 28.23 -10.80 -12.73
CA ALA A 292 29.07 -11.76 -12.01
C ALA A 292 30.55 -11.38 -11.85
N LEU A 293 31.01 -10.24 -12.32
CA LEU A 293 32.46 -9.96 -12.35
C LEU A 293 32.90 -8.55 -11.95
N VAL A 294 32.32 -7.91 -10.97
CA VAL A 294 33.01 -6.76 -10.30
C VAL A 294 32.58 -6.68 -8.83
N ILE A 295 33.17 -7.50 -7.97
CA ILE A 295 33.25 -7.21 -6.53
C ILE A 295 34.66 -7.54 -6.08
N LYS A 296 35.56 -6.59 -6.19
CA LYS A 296 36.71 -6.36 -5.29
C LYS A 296 37.42 -5.10 -5.78
N CYS A 297 37.19 -4.00 -5.11
CA CYS A 297 38.22 -3.03 -4.73
C CYS A 297 37.56 -1.72 -4.21
N CYS A 298 38.03 -1.32 -3.04
CA CYS A 298 38.09 0.04 -2.51
C CYS A 298 36.79 0.66 -1.95
N VAL A 299 36.58 0.46 -0.66
CA VAL A 299 35.85 1.37 0.20
C VAL A 299 36.88 2.23 0.95
N PRO A 300 36.93 3.56 0.77
CA PRO A 300 37.56 4.44 1.75
C PRO A 300 36.54 4.86 2.80
N SER A 301 36.81 4.56 4.04
CA SER A 301 36.12 5.03 5.25
C SER A 301 36.25 6.56 5.33
N THR A 302 35.16 7.26 5.18
CA THR A 302 35.06 8.67 5.58
C THR A 302 34.30 8.77 6.90
N ARG A 303 35.05 8.90 7.98
CA ARG A 303 34.58 9.32 9.31
C ARG A 303 33.90 10.69 9.19
N SER A 304 32.65 10.74 9.60
CA SER A 304 31.79 11.91 9.77
C SER A 304 32.48 13.02 10.59
N ARG A 305 32.52 14.23 10.01
CA ARG A 305 32.80 15.50 10.71
C ARG A 305 31.47 16.20 11.08
N TYR A 306 30.73 15.65 12.00
CA TYR A 306 29.60 16.37 12.62
C TYR A 306 29.61 16.15 14.13
N SER A 307 30.61 16.75 14.81
CA SER A 307 30.61 16.85 16.27
C SER A 307 31.14 18.20 16.76
N ARG A 308 30.60 19.29 16.27
CA ARG A 308 30.81 20.61 16.89
C ARG A 308 29.75 21.59 16.41
N LEU A 309 28.63 21.62 17.05
CA LEU A 309 27.72 22.78 17.10
C LEU A 309 26.60 22.49 18.10
N TYR A 310 26.96 22.29 19.37
CA TYR A 310 26.07 22.54 20.53
C TYR A 310 26.96 22.37 21.77
N LYS A 311 27.57 23.46 22.17
CA LYS A 311 27.87 23.80 23.55
C LYS A 311 27.24 25.15 23.83
#